data_14f9b64358f0907b94471d65261d1b79
#
_entry.id   14f9b64358f0907b94471d65261d1b79
#
_cell.length_a   1.000
_cell.length_b   1.000
_cell.length_c   1.000
_cell.angle_alpha   90.00
_cell.angle_beta   90.00
_cell.angle_gamma   90.00
#
_symmetry.space_group_name_H-M   'P 1'
#
loop_
_entity.id
_entity.type
_entity.pdbx_description
1 polymer ?
#
loop_
_entity_poly.entity_id
_entity_poly.type
_entity_poly.pdbx_seq_one_letter_code
_entity_poly.pdbx_strand_id
1 'polypeptide(L)'
;MDKHIVVIGAGIAGLSAASYLARNGYRVTVVEKHSLPGGLCTSWKRGGYTIDYCIHWLMGSREGTQFYSMWQELGAFTNADGSPVGIANFDQFTTIGLSNGDSLCLSSDLEQLKESLLLLAPEDAKQIGKFHRSLKRLAGAFSGNPFASLVQFFTMLGHLIPVEEYAKRFTNPRLREIFLSTLPPDWSLIALTLGLSQQPYKSAGYPIGGSLNFAMNIARKAASLGVTFRYNSPVEKVLVSEGKAVGVQLSDGQIVDADYVVSAADGHTTLYSMLSGHYVNPAYKKAYEQYPLFPSTVMVALGIKKDLQQFVHSSSPYFEESIVLCDGTSHNSFSLNVYAFDHTLAPEGCTLVTVMINTWEWEAWEKLASDNRQEYEAEKKRIAGEIIKRLEPLLGPLEGLIDMVDVSTPHSVIRYTGNWKGSFEGFAPTKATLSARLPKTLDGLSRFAMIGQWTVPGGGLPTAAKDGRDIAKMICKQDGKRFSGKG
;
A
#
# COMPACT_ATOMS: atom_id res chain seq x y z
N MET A 1 -30.40 -2.10 23.27
CA MET A 1 -30.11 -1.27 22.07
C MET A 1 -28.75 -1.70 21.53
N ASP A 2 -28.63 -1.82 20.21
CA ASP A 2 -27.37 -2.15 19.61
C ASP A 2 -26.39 -0.99 19.78
N LYS A 3 -25.19 -1.27 20.29
CA LYS A 3 -24.15 -0.25 20.48
C LYS A 3 -23.80 0.42 19.15
N HIS A 4 -23.67 1.73 19.18
CA HIS A 4 -23.26 2.53 18.04
C HIS A 4 -21.74 2.71 18.03
N ILE A 5 -21.11 2.30 16.94
CA ILE A 5 -19.67 2.46 16.73
C ILE A 5 -19.44 3.43 15.59
N VAL A 6 -18.64 4.47 15.86
CA VAL A 6 -18.15 5.39 14.81
C VAL A 6 -16.76 4.96 14.39
N VAL A 7 -16.58 4.77 13.08
CA VAL A 7 -15.28 4.49 12.46
C VAL A 7 -14.82 5.74 11.70
N ILE A 8 -13.67 6.29 12.05
CA ILE A 8 -13.07 7.45 11.39
C ILE A 8 -12.18 6.93 10.25
N GLY A 9 -12.52 7.29 9.01
CA GLY A 9 -11.79 6.93 7.79
C GLY A 9 -12.34 5.68 7.11
N ALA A 10 -12.58 5.80 5.80
CA ALA A 10 -13.04 4.73 4.91
C ALA A 10 -11.89 4.09 4.11
N GLY A 11 -10.65 4.10 4.60
CA GLY A 11 -9.55 3.28 4.09
C GLY A 11 -9.79 1.78 4.33
N ILE A 12 -8.96 0.91 3.79
CA ILE A 12 -9.15 -0.55 3.87
C ILE A 12 -9.29 -1.05 5.32
N ALA A 13 -8.54 -0.49 6.27
CA ALA A 13 -8.67 -0.85 7.69
C ALA A 13 -10.04 -0.48 8.26
N GLY A 14 -10.52 0.75 7.98
CA GLY A 14 -11.83 1.23 8.43
C GLY A 14 -12.99 0.48 7.79
N LEU A 15 -12.92 0.22 6.47
CA LEU A 15 -13.91 -0.57 5.76
C LEU A 15 -14.00 -2.00 6.30
N SER A 16 -12.85 -2.62 6.60
CA SER A 16 -12.78 -3.94 7.21
C SER A 16 -13.39 -3.94 8.61
N ALA A 17 -12.98 -3.00 9.48
CA ALA A 17 -13.54 -2.87 10.81
C ALA A 17 -15.06 -2.68 10.78
N ALA A 18 -15.56 -1.77 9.94
CA ALA A 18 -16.97 -1.48 9.79
C ALA A 18 -17.77 -2.72 9.34
N SER A 19 -17.25 -3.45 8.34
CA SER A 19 -17.88 -4.67 7.83
C SER A 19 -18.02 -5.75 8.90
N TYR A 20 -16.93 -6.02 9.65
CA TYR A 20 -16.96 -7.04 10.70
C TYR A 20 -17.77 -6.60 11.91
N LEU A 21 -17.76 -5.34 12.30
CA LEU A 21 -18.60 -4.82 13.39
C LEU A 21 -20.08 -4.90 13.06
N ALA A 22 -20.50 -4.46 11.87
CA ALA A 22 -21.88 -4.56 11.43
C ALA A 22 -22.37 -6.02 11.38
N ARG A 23 -21.53 -6.93 10.86
CA ARG A 23 -21.83 -8.38 10.83
C ARG A 23 -22.01 -8.98 12.21
N ASN A 24 -21.42 -8.39 13.24
CA ASN A 24 -21.56 -8.84 14.65
C ASN A 24 -22.63 -8.05 15.43
N GLY A 25 -23.55 -7.38 14.73
CA GLY A 25 -24.74 -6.74 15.32
C GLY A 25 -24.45 -5.42 16.02
N TYR A 26 -23.48 -4.65 15.52
CA TYR A 26 -23.28 -3.27 15.92
C TYR A 26 -23.90 -2.34 14.88
N ARG A 27 -24.47 -1.24 15.33
CA ARG A 27 -24.80 -0.11 14.46
C ARG A 27 -23.49 0.64 14.14
N VAL A 28 -23.13 0.76 12.87
CA VAL A 28 -21.84 1.34 12.47
C VAL A 28 -22.04 2.54 11.56
N THR A 29 -21.38 3.64 11.88
CA THR A 29 -21.26 4.81 11.01
C THR A 29 -19.79 5.03 10.67
N VAL A 30 -19.46 5.03 9.38
CA VAL A 30 -18.14 5.42 8.88
C VAL A 30 -18.17 6.89 8.49
N VAL A 31 -17.25 7.68 9.02
CA VAL A 31 -17.06 9.10 8.67
C VAL A 31 -15.77 9.25 7.85
N GLU A 32 -15.89 9.77 6.63
CA GLU A 32 -14.80 9.89 5.68
C GLU A 32 -14.67 11.34 5.19
N LYS A 33 -13.43 11.87 5.20
CA LYS A 33 -13.16 13.25 4.73
C LYS A 33 -13.34 13.42 3.23
N HIS A 34 -13.07 12.37 2.45
CA HIS A 34 -13.17 12.38 1.00
C HIS A 34 -14.59 12.00 0.52
N SER A 35 -14.88 12.25 -0.75
CA SER A 35 -16.15 11.87 -1.39
C SER A 35 -16.23 10.37 -1.76
N LEU A 36 -15.13 9.63 -1.66
CA LEU A 36 -14.99 8.23 -2.03
C LEU A 36 -14.26 7.45 -0.93
N PRO A 37 -14.55 6.14 -0.77
CA PRO A 37 -13.79 5.27 0.11
C PRO A 37 -12.46 4.87 -0.52
N GLY A 38 -11.59 4.22 0.27
CA GLY A 38 -10.35 3.59 -0.15
C GLY A 38 -9.10 4.18 0.50
N GLY A 39 -9.12 5.46 0.86
CA GLY A 39 -7.91 6.15 1.34
C GLY A 39 -6.84 6.17 0.25
N LEU A 40 -5.67 5.56 0.49
CA LEU A 40 -4.62 5.39 -0.53
C LEU A 40 -4.93 4.28 -1.54
N CYS A 41 -5.80 3.32 -1.22
CA CYS A 41 -6.29 2.30 -2.15
C CYS A 41 -7.33 2.93 -3.08
N THR A 42 -6.87 3.74 -4.02
CA THR A 42 -7.70 4.63 -4.84
C THR A 42 -7.22 4.71 -6.29
N SER A 43 -8.08 5.22 -7.14
CA SER A 43 -7.80 5.65 -8.51
C SER A 43 -8.66 6.86 -8.86
N TRP A 44 -8.29 7.60 -9.90
CA TRP A 44 -9.08 8.73 -10.38
C TRP A 44 -9.11 8.78 -11.90
N LYS A 45 -10.10 9.46 -12.44
CA LYS A 45 -10.28 9.57 -13.90
C LYS A 45 -9.68 10.87 -14.46
N ARG A 46 -8.98 10.75 -15.59
CA ARG A 46 -8.44 11.87 -16.34
C ARG A 46 -8.39 11.54 -17.84
N GLY A 47 -8.98 12.37 -18.69
CA GLY A 47 -8.90 12.21 -20.15
C GLY A 47 -9.39 10.84 -20.67
N GLY A 48 -10.38 10.21 -20.03
CA GLY A 48 -10.85 8.87 -20.40
C GLY A 48 -10.10 7.70 -19.73
N TYR A 49 -8.96 7.96 -19.08
CA TYR A 49 -8.18 6.96 -18.36
C TYR A 49 -8.57 6.89 -16.89
N THR A 50 -8.39 5.74 -16.29
CA THR A 50 -8.49 5.53 -14.84
C THR A 50 -7.08 5.30 -14.31
N ILE A 51 -6.53 6.29 -13.61
CA ILE A 51 -5.17 6.24 -13.06
C ILE A 51 -5.19 5.47 -11.76
N ASP A 52 -4.56 4.30 -11.72
CA ASP A 52 -4.44 3.48 -10.53
C ASP A 52 -3.23 3.88 -9.69
N TYR A 53 -3.42 4.00 -8.37
CA TYR A 53 -2.37 4.56 -7.49
C TYR A 53 -1.72 3.50 -6.59
N CYS A 54 -2.44 2.48 -6.16
CA CYS A 54 -2.03 1.70 -4.98
C CYS A 54 -1.61 0.27 -5.31
N ILE A 55 -2.50 -0.52 -5.94
CA ILE A 55 -2.26 -1.96 -6.10
C ILE A 55 -1.36 -2.21 -7.30
N HIS A 56 -0.17 -2.75 -7.05
CA HIS A 56 0.70 -3.33 -8.08
C HIS A 56 0.62 -4.85 -8.06
N TRP A 57 0.40 -5.42 -6.89
CA TRP A 57 0.09 -6.83 -6.64
C TRP A 57 -0.64 -6.96 -5.30
N LEU A 58 -1.51 -7.96 -5.17
CA LEU A 58 -2.34 -8.18 -3.99
C LEU A 58 -2.07 -9.53 -3.37
N MET A 59 -1.51 -9.55 -2.17
CA MET A 59 -1.35 -10.79 -1.41
C MET A 59 -2.72 -11.39 -1.05
N GLY A 60 -2.86 -12.69 -1.29
CA GLY A 60 -4.11 -13.41 -1.06
C GLY A 60 -5.09 -13.32 -2.23
N SER A 61 -4.62 -13.09 -3.45
CA SER A 61 -5.44 -13.13 -4.66
C SER A 61 -5.82 -14.55 -5.11
N ARG A 62 -5.25 -15.61 -4.49
CA ARG A 62 -5.54 -17.01 -4.80
C ARG A 62 -6.50 -17.63 -3.80
N GLU A 63 -7.46 -18.42 -4.32
CA GLU A 63 -8.36 -19.25 -3.51
C GLU A 63 -7.63 -20.20 -2.55
N GLY A 64 -8.27 -20.45 -1.40
CA GLY A 64 -7.73 -21.36 -0.39
C GLY A 64 -6.69 -20.73 0.54
N THR A 65 -6.30 -19.46 0.33
CA THR A 65 -5.42 -18.74 1.24
C THR A 65 -6.22 -18.00 2.32
N GLN A 66 -5.59 -17.76 3.48
CA GLN A 66 -6.24 -17.04 4.58
C GLN A 66 -6.66 -15.62 4.19
N PHE A 67 -5.81 -14.91 3.42
CA PHE A 67 -6.13 -13.57 2.96
C PHE A 67 -7.22 -13.56 1.89
N TYR A 68 -7.25 -14.55 0.99
CA TYR A 68 -8.33 -14.69 0.02
C TYR A 68 -9.69 -14.81 0.72
N SER A 69 -9.77 -15.70 1.72
CA SER A 69 -11.00 -15.86 2.52
C SER A 69 -11.44 -14.53 3.16
N MET A 70 -10.49 -13.75 3.67
CA MET A 70 -10.76 -12.42 4.22
C MET A 70 -11.27 -11.43 3.17
N TRP A 71 -10.66 -11.42 1.97
CA TRP A 71 -11.12 -10.58 0.85
C TRP A 71 -12.53 -10.97 0.39
N GLN A 72 -12.84 -12.27 0.35
CA GLN A 72 -14.20 -12.76 0.08
C GLN A 72 -15.19 -12.33 1.17
N GLU A 73 -14.84 -12.49 2.45
CA GLU A 73 -15.65 -12.03 3.59
C GLU A 73 -16.00 -10.54 3.47
N LEU A 74 -15.05 -9.74 2.97
CA LEU A 74 -15.21 -8.31 2.74
C LEU A 74 -15.90 -7.96 1.42
N GLY A 75 -16.13 -8.92 0.52
CA GLY A 75 -16.74 -8.70 -0.79
C GLY A 75 -15.81 -8.03 -1.81
N ALA A 76 -14.50 -8.01 -1.57
CA ALA A 76 -13.51 -7.32 -2.41
C ALA A 76 -13.45 -7.87 -3.85
N PHE A 77 -13.73 -9.16 -4.04
CA PHE A 77 -13.68 -9.86 -5.32
C PHE A 77 -15.03 -9.99 -6.03
N THR A 78 -16.00 -9.15 -5.68
CA THR A 78 -17.32 -9.13 -6.32
C THR A 78 -17.63 -7.73 -6.85
N ASN A 79 -17.78 -7.61 -8.16
CA ASN A 79 -18.11 -6.35 -8.84
C ASN A 79 -19.53 -5.87 -8.52
N ALA A 80 -19.87 -4.64 -8.92
CA ALA A 80 -21.20 -4.05 -8.67
C ALA A 80 -22.36 -4.83 -9.30
N ASP A 81 -22.11 -5.48 -10.43
CA ASP A 81 -23.07 -6.31 -11.16
C ASP A 81 -23.15 -7.75 -10.64
N GLY A 82 -22.40 -8.07 -9.58
CA GLY A 82 -22.33 -9.41 -9.00
C GLY A 82 -21.31 -10.34 -9.69
N SER A 83 -20.66 -9.92 -10.77
CA SER A 83 -19.62 -10.70 -11.42
C SER A 83 -18.35 -10.80 -10.55
N PRO A 84 -17.55 -11.87 -10.69
CA PRO A 84 -16.27 -11.97 -10.00
C PRO A 84 -15.26 -10.97 -10.59
N VAL A 85 -14.39 -10.43 -9.73
CA VAL A 85 -13.24 -9.63 -10.14
C VAL A 85 -12.19 -10.56 -10.76
N GLY A 86 -11.76 -10.29 -11.98
CA GLY A 86 -10.64 -10.98 -12.61
C GLY A 86 -9.33 -10.71 -11.89
N ILE A 87 -8.42 -11.70 -11.85
CA ILE A 87 -7.09 -11.56 -11.28
C ILE A 87 -6.05 -11.77 -12.38
N ALA A 88 -5.27 -10.75 -12.69
CA ALA A 88 -4.12 -10.88 -13.56
C ALA A 88 -2.92 -11.44 -12.77
N ASN A 89 -2.33 -12.51 -13.26
CA ASN A 89 -1.10 -13.10 -12.72
C ASN A 89 -0.02 -13.02 -13.79
N PHE A 90 1.22 -12.76 -13.39
CA PHE A 90 2.32 -12.49 -14.30
C PHE A 90 3.42 -13.54 -14.16
N ASP A 91 4.03 -13.94 -15.28
CA ASP A 91 5.18 -14.86 -15.29
C ASP A 91 6.47 -14.15 -14.88
N GLN A 92 6.49 -12.81 -14.97
CA GLN A 92 7.57 -11.95 -14.54
C GLN A 92 7.07 -11.02 -13.44
N PHE A 93 7.75 -10.99 -12.31
CA PHE A 93 7.40 -10.07 -11.22
C PHE A 93 7.81 -8.64 -11.55
N THR A 94 9.08 -8.44 -11.92
CA THR A 94 9.60 -7.14 -12.40
C THR A 94 10.93 -7.33 -13.11
N THR A 95 11.32 -6.38 -13.96
CA THR A 95 12.65 -6.34 -14.57
C THR A 95 13.44 -5.18 -13.99
N ILE A 96 14.69 -5.43 -13.55
CA ILE A 96 15.58 -4.44 -12.95
C ILE A 96 16.70 -4.14 -13.93
N GLY A 97 16.84 -2.88 -14.33
CA GLY A 97 18.00 -2.37 -15.06
C GLY A 97 19.18 -2.15 -14.13
N LEU A 98 20.38 -2.43 -14.62
CA LEU A 98 21.65 -2.30 -13.89
C LEU A 98 22.48 -1.16 -14.45
N SER A 99 23.40 -0.63 -13.62
CA SER A 99 24.24 0.51 -13.97
C SER A 99 25.21 0.25 -15.13
N ASN A 100 25.46 -1.00 -15.49
CA ASN A 100 26.28 -1.41 -16.62
C ASN A 100 25.51 -1.62 -17.94
N GLY A 101 24.20 -1.29 -17.96
CA GLY A 101 23.33 -1.46 -19.12
C GLY A 101 22.65 -2.85 -19.23
N ASP A 102 23.04 -3.81 -18.38
CA ASP A 102 22.34 -5.10 -18.29
C ASP A 102 20.98 -4.96 -17.60
N SER A 103 20.15 -6.00 -17.66
CA SER A 103 18.93 -6.11 -16.90
C SER A 103 18.72 -7.53 -16.37
N LEU A 104 17.99 -7.65 -15.26
CA LEU A 104 17.59 -8.93 -14.71
C LEU A 104 16.06 -8.97 -14.53
N CYS A 105 15.45 -10.00 -15.10
CA CYS A 105 14.06 -10.33 -14.82
C CYS A 105 13.96 -11.14 -13.51
N LEU A 106 13.20 -10.63 -12.54
CA LEU A 106 12.78 -11.39 -11.38
C LEU A 106 11.55 -12.22 -11.78
N SER A 107 11.79 -13.47 -12.23
CA SER A 107 10.74 -14.39 -12.64
C SER A 107 9.81 -14.75 -11.48
N SER A 108 8.53 -14.94 -11.78
CA SER A 108 7.55 -15.52 -10.86
C SER A 108 7.78 -17.02 -10.63
N ASP A 109 8.52 -17.70 -11.52
CA ASP A 109 9.01 -19.06 -11.31
C ASP A 109 10.35 -19.05 -10.55
N LEU A 110 10.38 -19.71 -9.38
CA LEU A 110 11.57 -19.68 -8.51
C LEU A 110 12.76 -20.47 -9.10
N GLU A 111 12.53 -21.49 -9.94
CA GLU A 111 13.64 -22.21 -10.58
C GLU A 111 14.27 -21.34 -11.68
N GLN A 112 13.45 -20.69 -12.53
CA GLN A 112 13.92 -19.73 -13.52
C GLN A 112 14.64 -18.54 -12.86
N LEU A 113 14.10 -18.00 -11.74
CA LEU A 113 14.78 -16.97 -10.98
C LEU A 113 16.16 -17.41 -10.51
N LYS A 114 16.25 -18.64 -9.97
CA LYS A 114 17.54 -19.20 -9.52
C LYS A 114 18.52 -19.36 -10.69
N GLU A 115 18.06 -19.88 -11.84
CA GLU A 115 18.89 -20.05 -13.04
C GLU A 115 19.43 -18.71 -13.54
N SER A 116 18.58 -17.68 -13.63
CA SER A 116 18.98 -16.33 -14.03
C SER A 116 20.02 -15.72 -13.09
N LEU A 117 19.85 -15.91 -11.76
CA LEU A 117 20.84 -15.46 -10.78
C LEU A 117 22.17 -16.24 -10.90
N LEU A 118 22.13 -17.54 -11.17
CA LEU A 118 23.34 -18.34 -11.35
C LEU A 118 24.09 -18.02 -12.66
N LEU A 119 23.35 -17.68 -13.74
CA LEU A 119 23.97 -17.18 -14.98
C LEU A 119 24.68 -15.84 -14.77
N LEU A 120 24.09 -14.96 -13.98
CA LEU A 120 24.65 -13.65 -13.66
C LEU A 120 25.89 -13.76 -12.74
N ALA A 121 25.87 -14.67 -11.76
CA ALA A 121 26.85 -14.77 -10.69
C ALA A 121 27.10 -16.23 -10.25
N PRO A 122 27.77 -17.05 -11.07
CA PRO A 122 28.05 -18.44 -10.73
C PRO A 122 28.93 -18.60 -9.48
N GLU A 123 29.80 -17.63 -9.17
CA GLU A 123 30.63 -17.59 -7.97
C GLU A 123 29.81 -17.54 -6.67
N ASP A 124 28.59 -17.00 -6.72
CA ASP A 124 27.69 -16.88 -5.58
C ASP A 124 26.67 -18.04 -5.47
N ALA A 125 26.89 -19.15 -6.17
CA ALA A 125 25.95 -20.27 -6.24
C ALA A 125 25.46 -20.78 -4.88
N LYS A 126 26.33 -20.80 -3.87
CA LYS A 126 25.96 -21.19 -2.49
C LYS A 126 24.96 -20.25 -1.86
N GLN A 127 25.14 -18.95 -2.02
CA GLN A 127 24.25 -17.92 -1.44
C GLN A 127 22.94 -17.85 -2.23
N ILE A 128 22.99 -17.92 -3.56
CA ILE A 128 21.82 -18.02 -4.43
C ILE A 128 20.98 -19.25 -4.03
N GLY A 129 21.61 -20.39 -3.82
CA GLY A 129 20.92 -21.60 -3.35
C GLY A 129 20.27 -21.45 -1.96
N LYS A 130 20.85 -20.66 -1.04
CA LYS A 130 20.22 -20.35 0.25
C LYS A 130 19.02 -19.43 0.07
N PHE A 131 19.14 -18.39 -0.74
CA PHE A 131 18.07 -17.45 -1.05
C PHE A 131 16.88 -18.18 -1.65
N HIS A 132 17.09 -18.95 -2.71
CA HIS A 132 16.08 -19.79 -3.36
C HIS A 132 15.36 -20.73 -2.37
N ARG A 133 16.10 -21.45 -1.51
CA ARG A 133 15.48 -22.32 -0.48
C ARG A 133 14.63 -21.53 0.51
N SER A 134 15.04 -20.31 0.85
CA SER A 134 14.24 -19.48 1.76
C SER A 134 12.94 -19.00 1.09
N LEU A 135 12.98 -18.63 -0.20
CA LEU A 135 11.77 -18.32 -0.96
C LEU A 135 10.81 -19.51 -1.02
N LYS A 136 11.32 -20.71 -1.30
CA LYS A 136 10.50 -21.94 -1.28
C LYS A 136 9.86 -22.23 0.09
N ARG A 137 10.55 -21.94 1.18
CA ARG A 137 10.00 -22.12 2.53
C ARG A 137 8.91 -21.08 2.86
N LEU A 138 9.07 -19.85 2.37
CA LEU A 138 8.07 -18.79 2.53
C LEU A 138 6.90 -18.97 1.55
N ALA A 139 7.13 -19.62 0.44
CA ALA A 139 6.10 -19.99 -0.51
C ALA A 139 5.02 -20.83 0.20
N GLY A 140 3.77 -20.48 0.00
CA GLY A 140 2.67 -21.08 0.77
C GLY A 140 2.55 -20.54 2.21
N ALA A 141 3.33 -19.53 2.62
CA ALA A 141 3.06 -18.77 3.82
C ALA A 141 1.60 -18.29 3.78
N PHE A 142 0.91 -18.43 4.91
CA PHE A 142 -0.52 -18.13 5.01
C PHE A 142 -1.48 -19.17 4.36
N SER A 143 -0.97 -20.36 3.99
CA SER A 143 -1.80 -21.49 3.51
C SER A 143 -2.65 -22.16 4.60
N GLY A 144 -2.45 -21.77 5.87
CA GLY A 144 -3.20 -22.34 7.01
C GLY A 144 -2.65 -23.67 7.54
N ASN A 145 -1.54 -24.21 7.00
CA ASN A 145 -0.88 -25.42 7.53
C ASN A 145 -0.05 -25.07 8.78
N PRO A 146 -0.38 -25.63 9.97
CA PRO A 146 0.31 -25.28 11.22
C PRO A 146 1.79 -25.70 11.26
N PHE A 147 2.17 -26.80 10.62
CA PHE A 147 3.58 -27.25 10.56
C PHE A 147 4.42 -26.38 9.63
N ALA A 148 3.87 -25.97 8.49
CA ALA A 148 4.51 -25.01 7.60
C ALA A 148 4.72 -23.66 8.31
N SER A 149 3.80 -23.25 9.17
CA SER A 149 3.85 -21.98 9.90
C SER A 149 5.09 -21.84 10.79
N LEU A 150 5.58 -22.89 11.43
CA LEU A 150 6.77 -22.82 12.29
C LEU A 150 8.06 -22.59 11.48
N VAL A 151 8.24 -23.36 10.39
CA VAL A 151 9.40 -23.22 9.50
C VAL A 151 9.40 -21.83 8.84
N GLN A 152 8.22 -21.36 8.44
CA GLN A 152 8.04 -20.03 7.85
C GLN A 152 8.37 -18.94 8.86
N PHE A 153 7.91 -19.05 10.11
CA PHE A 153 8.20 -18.11 11.18
C PHE A 153 9.72 -17.94 11.39
N PHE A 154 10.47 -19.04 11.53
CA PHE A 154 11.93 -18.97 11.67
C PHE A 154 12.62 -18.42 10.42
N THR A 155 12.09 -18.73 9.22
CA THR A 155 12.62 -18.18 7.97
C THR A 155 12.38 -16.66 7.91
N MET A 156 11.19 -16.19 8.29
CA MET A 156 10.86 -14.77 8.41
C MET A 156 11.78 -14.04 9.39
N LEU A 157 12.01 -14.63 10.59
CA LEU A 157 12.95 -14.06 11.56
C LEU A 157 14.36 -13.91 10.98
N GLY A 158 14.83 -14.88 10.18
CA GLY A 158 16.12 -14.82 9.50
C GLY A 158 16.21 -13.72 8.41
N HIS A 159 15.05 -13.22 7.93
CA HIS A 159 14.95 -12.17 6.93
C HIS A 159 14.62 -10.79 7.50
N LEU A 160 14.60 -10.63 8.81
CA LEU A 160 14.49 -9.30 9.47
C LEU A 160 15.78 -8.47 9.38
N ILE A 161 16.78 -8.94 8.63
CA ILE A 161 18.05 -8.26 8.39
C ILE A 161 17.87 -7.15 7.33
N PRO A 162 18.59 -6.03 7.41
CA PRO A 162 18.60 -5.01 6.37
C PRO A 162 19.03 -5.57 5.01
N VAL A 163 18.44 -5.05 3.94
CA VAL A 163 18.78 -5.47 2.56
C VAL A 163 20.26 -5.24 2.27
N GLU A 164 20.84 -4.11 2.70
CA GLU A 164 22.27 -3.82 2.51
C GLU A 164 23.18 -4.85 3.21
N GLU A 165 22.80 -5.31 4.41
CA GLU A 165 23.56 -6.31 5.14
C GLU A 165 23.44 -7.69 4.49
N TYR A 166 22.28 -7.98 3.90
CA TYR A 166 22.09 -9.21 3.14
C TYR A 166 22.85 -9.18 1.81
N ALA A 167 22.85 -8.08 1.09
CA ALA A 167 23.57 -7.88 -0.16
C ALA A 167 25.08 -8.09 -0.01
N LYS A 168 25.69 -7.70 1.12
CA LYS A 168 27.11 -7.95 1.44
C LYS A 168 27.52 -9.43 1.46
N ARG A 169 26.56 -10.36 1.51
CA ARG A 169 26.81 -11.82 1.45
C ARG A 169 27.16 -12.33 0.07
N PHE A 170 26.92 -11.54 -0.96
CA PHE A 170 27.24 -11.86 -2.34
C PHE A 170 28.59 -11.25 -2.72
N THR A 171 29.36 -11.97 -3.53
CA THR A 171 30.65 -11.53 -4.05
C THR A 171 30.45 -10.65 -5.29
N ASN A 172 29.50 -11.05 -6.15
CA ASN A 172 29.21 -10.37 -7.39
C ASN A 172 28.59 -8.98 -7.16
N PRO A 173 29.17 -7.89 -7.71
CA PRO A 173 28.66 -6.54 -7.52
C PRO A 173 27.26 -6.33 -8.15
N ARG A 174 26.96 -7.01 -9.27
CA ARG A 174 25.65 -6.92 -9.93
C ARG A 174 24.52 -7.50 -9.06
N LEU A 175 24.78 -8.64 -8.36
CA LEU A 175 23.80 -9.17 -7.41
C LEU A 175 23.58 -8.22 -6.23
N ARG A 176 24.62 -7.57 -5.73
CA ARG A 176 24.46 -6.54 -4.69
C ARG A 176 23.58 -5.39 -5.18
N GLU A 177 23.84 -4.90 -6.39
CA GLU A 177 23.07 -3.83 -7.02
C GLU A 177 21.59 -4.22 -7.16
N ILE A 178 21.27 -5.44 -7.61
CA ILE A 178 19.90 -5.92 -7.72
C ILE A 178 19.15 -5.83 -6.38
N PHE A 179 19.75 -6.32 -5.29
CA PHE A 179 19.12 -6.23 -3.98
C PHE A 179 18.89 -4.78 -3.54
N LEU A 180 19.88 -3.91 -3.75
CA LEU A 180 19.84 -2.49 -3.37
C LEU A 180 18.91 -1.65 -4.27
N SER A 181 18.62 -2.12 -5.48
CA SER A 181 17.67 -1.47 -6.40
C SER A 181 16.21 -1.89 -6.15
N THR A 182 15.99 -2.99 -5.41
CA THR A 182 14.62 -3.46 -5.13
C THR A 182 13.97 -2.77 -3.94
N LEU A 183 14.75 -2.46 -2.91
CA LEU A 183 14.27 -1.85 -1.66
C LEU A 183 15.32 -0.89 -1.08
N PRO A 184 14.90 0.10 -0.28
CA PRO A 184 15.83 0.92 0.49
C PRO A 184 16.79 0.07 1.33
N PRO A 185 18.08 0.48 1.47
CA PRO A 185 19.13 -0.34 2.06
C PRO A 185 18.86 -0.82 3.49
N ASP A 186 18.21 0.01 4.30
CA ASP A 186 17.88 -0.24 5.72
C ASP A 186 16.60 -1.05 5.93
N TRP A 187 15.82 -1.27 4.87
CA TRP A 187 14.61 -2.07 4.97
C TRP A 187 14.92 -3.55 5.15
N SER A 188 14.02 -4.22 5.84
CA SER A 188 14.13 -5.67 6.06
C SER A 188 13.93 -6.45 4.76
N LEU A 189 14.81 -7.40 4.51
CA LEU A 189 14.73 -8.33 3.37
C LEU A 189 13.37 -9.04 3.29
N ILE A 190 12.64 -9.15 4.41
CA ILE A 190 11.33 -9.81 4.45
C ILE A 190 10.33 -9.17 3.46
N ALA A 191 10.41 -7.86 3.24
CA ALA A 191 9.51 -7.15 2.32
C ALA A 191 9.65 -7.67 0.88
N LEU A 192 10.88 -7.88 0.40
CA LEU A 192 11.15 -8.46 -0.91
C LEU A 192 10.77 -9.95 -0.96
N THR A 193 11.19 -10.72 0.04
CA THR A 193 11.04 -12.17 -0.01
C THR A 193 9.61 -12.64 0.16
N LEU A 194 8.76 -11.90 0.87
CA LEU A 194 7.32 -12.17 0.92
C LEU A 194 6.67 -11.96 -0.45
N GLY A 195 6.97 -10.86 -1.14
CA GLY A 195 6.46 -10.60 -2.49
C GLY A 195 6.85 -11.72 -3.46
N LEU A 196 8.16 -12.00 -3.59
CA LEU A 196 8.68 -13.03 -4.49
C LEU A 196 8.15 -14.43 -4.17
N SER A 197 7.97 -14.77 -2.91
CA SER A 197 7.51 -16.11 -2.50
C SER A 197 6.03 -16.38 -2.82
N GLN A 198 5.21 -15.35 -3.02
CA GLN A 198 3.78 -15.50 -3.34
C GLN A 198 3.52 -15.65 -4.85
N GLN A 199 4.46 -15.24 -5.70
CA GLN A 199 4.30 -15.27 -7.17
C GLN A 199 4.06 -16.67 -7.74
N PRO A 200 4.87 -17.70 -7.40
CA PRO A 200 4.71 -19.06 -7.93
C PRO A 200 3.34 -19.67 -7.62
N TYR A 201 2.70 -19.19 -6.56
CA TYR A 201 1.40 -19.67 -6.10
C TYR A 201 0.24 -18.85 -6.67
N LYS A 202 0.51 -17.88 -7.55
CA LYS A 202 -0.51 -16.96 -8.07
C LYS A 202 -1.32 -16.28 -6.95
N SER A 203 -0.66 -16.01 -5.81
CA SER A 203 -1.25 -15.40 -4.62
C SER A 203 -0.83 -13.92 -4.46
N ALA A 204 -0.30 -13.34 -5.52
CA ALA A 204 0.13 -11.95 -5.61
C ALA A 204 -0.24 -11.36 -6.98
N GLY A 205 -1.47 -11.63 -7.45
CA GLY A 205 -1.99 -11.09 -8.71
C GLY A 205 -2.58 -9.69 -8.54
N TYR A 206 -2.89 -9.05 -9.67
CA TYR A 206 -3.54 -7.74 -9.73
C TYR A 206 -5.05 -7.91 -9.93
N PRO A 207 -5.92 -7.27 -9.11
CA PRO A 207 -7.37 -7.29 -9.30
C PRO A 207 -7.78 -6.34 -10.43
N ILE A 208 -8.35 -6.88 -11.49
CA ILE A 208 -8.83 -6.12 -12.66
C ILE A 208 -9.86 -5.06 -12.23
N GLY A 209 -9.74 -3.85 -12.75
CA GLY A 209 -10.54 -2.69 -12.37
C GLY A 209 -9.85 -1.77 -11.37
N GLY A 210 -8.70 -2.18 -10.85
CA GLY A 210 -7.80 -1.33 -10.04
C GLY A 210 -8.23 -1.10 -8.60
N SER A 211 -7.46 -0.27 -7.94
CA SER A 211 -7.51 -0.04 -6.49
C SER A 211 -8.85 0.52 -6.00
N LEU A 212 -9.41 1.51 -6.70
CA LEU A 212 -10.67 2.11 -6.28
C LEU A 212 -11.83 1.11 -6.44
N ASN A 213 -11.87 0.31 -7.53
CA ASN A 213 -12.90 -0.70 -7.68
C ASN A 213 -12.85 -1.73 -6.54
N PHE A 214 -11.65 -2.16 -6.17
CA PHE A 214 -11.42 -3.04 -5.03
C PHE A 214 -11.97 -2.45 -3.72
N ALA A 215 -11.67 -1.19 -3.40
CA ALA A 215 -12.18 -0.50 -2.21
C ALA A 215 -13.70 -0.27 -2.26
N MET A 216 -14.25 0.10 -3.42
CA MET A 216 -15.69 0.28 -3.63
C MET A 216 -16.48 -1.02 -3.45
N ASN A 217 -15.90 -2.17 -3.85
CA ASN A 217 -16.51 -3.47 -3.63
C ASN A 217 -16.67 -3.75 -2.13
N ILE A 218 -15.63 -3.47 -1.33
CA ILE A 218 -15.67 -3.62 0.12
C ILE A 218 -16.69 -2.65 0.74
N ALA A 219 -16.72 -1.39 0.30
CA ALA A 219 -17.66 -0.40 0.79
C ALA A 219 -19.12 -0.79 0.48
N ARG A 220 -19.40 -1.32 -0.73
CA ARG A 220 -20.73 -1.85 -1.09
C ARG A 220 -21.14 -3.02 -0.20
N LYS A 221 -20.21 -3.95 0.05
CA LYS A 221 -20.47 -5.05 0.98
C LYS A 221 -20.76 -4.55 2.40
N ALA A 222 -20.00 -3.59 2.90
CA ALA A 222 -20.23 -2.97 4.20
C ALA A 222 -21.61 -2.30 4.25
N ALA A 223 -22.00 -1.54 3.23
CA ALA A 223 -23.33 -0.93 3.13
C ALA A 223 -24.46 -1.98 3.14
N SER A 224 -24.28 -3.10 2.43
CA SER A 224 -25.26 -4.22 2.45
C SER A 224 -25.41 -4.90 3.83
N LEU A 225 -24.43 -4.71 4.71
CA LEU A 225 -24.47 -5.17 6.11
C LEU A 225 -25.08 -4.11 7.05
N GLY A 226 -25.56 -2.98 6.53
CA GLY A 226 -26.18 -1.91 7.31
C GLY A 226 -25.22 -0.82 7.80
N VAL A 227 -23.98 -0.78 7.28
CA VAL A 227 -23.06 0.32 7.59
C VAL A 227 -23.53 1.61 6.93
N THR A 228 -23.61 2.68 7.71
CA THR A 228 -23.90 4.03 7.21
C THR A 228 -22.60 4.75 6.88
N PHE A 229 -22.50 5.35 5.70
CA PHE A 229 -21.35 6.16 5.28
C PHE A 229 -21.70 7.64 5.27
N ARG A 230 -20.83 8.45 5.86
CA ARG A 230 -20.85 9.92 5.78
C ARG A 230 -19.57 10.38 5.11
N TYR A 231 -19.66 10.60 3.82
CA TYR A 231 -18.57 11.16 3.00
C TYR A 231 -18.52 12.69 3.12
N ASN A 232 -17.43 13.32 2.69
CA ASN A 232 -17.16 14.75 2.81
C ASN A 232 -17.36 15.25 4.26
N SER A 233 -16.99 14.43 5.23
CA SER A 233 -17.24 14.65 6.65
C SER A 233 -15.92 14.50 7.44
N PRO A 234 -14.97 15.44 7.32
CA PRO A 234 -13.72 15.38 8.07
C PRO A 234 -14.00 15.48 9.57
N VAL A 235 -13.39 14.59 10.34
CA VAL A 235 -13.44 14.63 11.81
C VAL A 235 -12.39 15.61 12.31
N GLU A 236 -12.82 16.57 13.13
CA GLU A 236 -11.96 17.55 13.80
C GLU A 236 -11.49 17.04 15.16
N LYS A 237 -12.42 16.45 15.95
CA LYS A 237 -12.11 15.99 17.32
C LYS A 237 -12.78 14.68 17.65
N VAL A 238 -12.13 13.89 18.48
CA VAL A 238 -12.76 12.81 19.24
C VAL A 238 -13.26 13.39 20.54
N LEU A 239 -14.56 13.23 20.80
CA LEU A 239 -15.21 13.75 22.01
C LEU A 239 -14.96 12.77 23.15
N VAL A 240 -14.43 13.29 24.27
CA VAL A 240 -14.10 12.50 25.45
C VAL A 240 -14.83 13.06 26.68
N SER A 241 -15.48 12.18 27.41
CA SER A 241 -16.11 12.47 28.71
C SER A 241 -15.67 11.44 29.75
N GLU A 242 -15.17 11.89 30.87
CA GLU A 242 -14.70 11.02 31.99
C GLU A 242 -13.74 9.89 31.53
N GLY A 243 -12.79 10.21 30.62
CA GLY A 243 -11.84 9.26 30.09
C GLY A 243 -12.44 8.19 29.14
N LYS A 244 -13.61 8.46 28.56
CA LYS A 244 -14.30 7.59 27.60
C LYS A 244 -14.55 8.37 26.33
N ALA A 245 -14.25 7.76 25.17
CA ALA A 245 -14.71 8.30 23.90
C ALA A 245 -16.23 8.15 23.81
N VAL A 246 -16.91 9.26 23.50
CA VAL A 246 -18.39 9.34 23.45
C VAL A 246 -18.91 9.77 22.09
N GLY A 247 -18.06 10.04 21.13
CA GLY A 247 -18.42 10.44 19.78
C GLY A 247 -17.30 11.19 19.07
N VAL A 248 -17.65 11.82 17.97
CA VAL A 248 -16.76 12.67 17.18
C VAL A 248 -17.44 14.00 16.82
N GLN A 249 -16.66 15.05 16.70
CA GLN A 249 -17.08 16.33 16.13
C GLN A 249 -16.50 16.45 14.71
N LEU A 250 -17.35 16.76 13.76
CA LEU A 250 -16.98 17.03 12.38
C LEU A 250 -16.53 18.49 12.22
N SER A 251 -15.81 18.79 11.15
CA SER A 251 -15.31 20.14 10.85
C SER A 251 -16.41 21.18 10.61
N ASP A 252 -17.64 20.75 10.30
CA ASP A 252 -18.83 21.61 10.18
C ASP A 252 -19.54 21.86 11.53
N GLY A 253 -18.98 21.35 12.63
CA GLY A 253 -19.50 21.46 13.99
C GLY A 253 -20.54 20.38 14.36
N GLN A 254 -20.98 19.54 13.42
CA GLN A 254 -21.91 18.44 13.73
C GLN A 254 -21.25 17.42 14.67
N ILE A 255 -22.06 16.88 15.59
CA ILE A 255 -21.63 15.82 16.51
C ILE A 255 -22.24 14.49 16.05
N VAL A 256 -21.44 13.44 16.12
CA VAL A 256 -21.88 12.05 15.93
C VAL A 256 -21.58 11.30 17.22
N ASP A 257 -22.60 11.04 18.02
CA ASP A 257 -22.48 10.29 19.26
C ASP A 257 -22.14 8.83 19.00
N ALA A 258 -21.36 8.22 19.88
CA ALA A 258 -20.93 6.82 19.78
C ALA A 258 -20.74 6.17 21.14
N ASP A 259 -21.01 4.86 21.21
CA ASP A 259 -20.63 4.02 22.35
C ASP A 259 -19.15 3.58 22.27
N TYR A 260 -18.56 3.65 21.07
CA TYR A 260 -17.16 3.32 20.80
C TYR A 260 -16.68 4.06 19.56
N VAL A 261 -15.45 4.55 19.56
CA VAL A 261 -14.81 5.20 18.40
C VAL A 261 -13.61 4.38 17.95
N VAL A 262 -13.55 4.06 16.66
CA VAL A 262 -12.39 3.41 16.03
C VAL A 262 -11.78 4.37 15.03
N SER A 263 -10.54 4.83 15.27
CA SER A 263 -9.83 5.65 14.30
C SER A 263 -9.03 4.75 13.35
N ALA A 264 -9.39 4.77 12.08
CA ALA A 264 -8.65 4.22 10.94
C ALA A 264 -8.07 5.33 10.07
N ALA A 265 -8.04 6.55 10.58
CA ALA A 265 -7.43 7.72 9.96
C ALA A 265 -5.92 7.76 10.19
N ASP A 266 -5.27 8.82 9.71
CA ASP A 266 -3.86 9.08 9.99
C ASP A 266 -3.60 9.09 11.51
N GLY A 267 -2.61 8.32 11.94
CA GLY A 267 -2.34 8.11 13.37
C GLY A 267 -1.75 9.35 14.05
N HIS A 268 -0.94 10.13 13.34
CA HIS A 268 -0.39 11.37 13.88
C HIS A 268 -1.52 12.39 14.09
N THR A 269 -2.35 12.60 13.08
CA THR A 269 -3.54 13.48 13.16
C THR A 269 -4.50 13.01 14.27
N THR A 270 -4.72 11.70 14.39
CA THR A 270 -5.58 11.16 15.46
C THR A 270 -5.05 11.51 16.84
N LEU A 271 -3.76 11.30 17.09
CA LEU A 271 -3.16 11.50 18.41
C LEU A 271 -2.96 12.97 18.75
N TYR A 272 -2.38 13.74 17.82
CA TYR A 272 -1.93 15.09 18.12
C TYR A 272 -2.97 16.18 17.80
N SER A 273 -3.88 15.93 16.83
CA SER A 273 -4.93 16.88 16.49
C SER A 273 -6.27 16.47 17.10
N MET A 274 -6.84 15.31 16.71
CA MET A 274 -8.19 14.93 17.14
C MET A 274 -8.28 14.64 18.64
N LEU A 275 -7.22 14.18 19.30
CA LEU A 275 -7.10 13.93 20.73
C LEU A 275 -6.25 14.98 21.46
N SER A 276 -5.81 16.05 20.77
CA SER A 276 -5.04 17.18 21.31
C SER A 276 -3.76 16.77 22.06
N GLY A 277 -3.15 15.65 21.70
CA GLY A 277 -1.92 15.12 22.32
C GLY A 277 -2.07 14.50 23.72
N HIS A 278 -3.28 14.47 24.29
CA HIS A 278 -3.49 14.08 25.70
C HIS A 278 -3.22 12.60 26.00
N TYR A 279 -3.30 11.73 24.99
CA TYR A 279 -3.21 10.26 25.15
C TYR A 279 -2.02 9.65 24.43
N VAL A 280 -1.03 10.47 24.07
CA VAL A 280 0.19 9.98 23.40
C VAL A 280 1.05 9.24 24.41
N ASN A 281 1.16 7.92 24.26
CA ASN A 281 2.01 7.12 25.10
C ASN A 281 3.48 7.12 24.62
N PRO A 282 4.44 6.63 25.46
CA PRO A 282 5.86 6.64 25.11
C PRO A 282 6.19 5.85 23.84
N ALA A 283 5.43 4.78 23.52
CA ALA A 283 5.67 3.97 22.33
C ALA A 283 5.35 4.78 21.03
N TYR A 284 4.23 5.50 21.01
CA TYR A 284 3.88 6.37 19.88
C TYR A 284 4.79 7.59 19.80
N LYS A 285 5.15 8.20 20.94
CA LYS A 285 6.12 9.30 20.95
C LYS A 285 7.42 8.86 20.31
N LYS A 286 7.98 7.74 20.76
CA LYS A 286 9.19 7.15 20.16
C LYS A 286 9.02 6.87 18.66
N ALA A 287 7.88 6.29 18.26
CA ALA A 287 7.63 5.92 16.88
C ALA A 287 7.64 7.16 15.95
N TYR A 288 6.91 8.22 16.30
CA TYR A 288 6.84 9.43 15.47
C TYR A 288 8.13 10.26 15.49
N GLU A 289 8.95 10.15 16.54
CA GLU A 289 10.25 10.85 16.63
C GLU A 289 11.40 10.07 15.96
N GLN A 290 11.36 8.73 15.92
CA GLN A 290 12.56 7.93 15.63
C GLN A 290 12.38 6.88 14.53
N TYR A 291 11.15 6.47 14.20
CA TYR A 291 10.97 5.42 13.21
C TYR A 291 11.01 5.99 11.80
N PRO A 292 11.77 5.34 10.90
CA PRO A 292 11.74 5.72 9.50
C PRO A 292 10.35 5.46 8.90
N LEU A 293 9.99 6.28 7.93
CA LEU A 293 8.73 6.21 7.21
C LEU A 293 8.90 5.57 5.84
N PHE A 294 7.85 4.95 5.35
CA PHE A 294 7.72 4.79 3.90
C PHE A 294 7.80 6.17 3.22
N PRO A 295 8.39 6.25 2.04
CA PRO A 295 8.46 7.51 1.31
C PRO A 295 7.07 8.02 0.93
N SER A 296 7.01 9.24 0.47
CA SER A 296 5.98 9.71 -0.44
C SER A 296 6.40 9.46 -1.88
N THR A 297 5.54 9.75 -2.85
CA THR A 297 5.83 9.50 -4.26
C THR A 297 5.50 10.70 -5.13
N VAL A 298 6.35 10.91 -6.15
CA VAL A 298 5.99 11.62 -7.36
C VAL A 298 5.57 10.57 -8.39
N MET A 299 4.31 10.60 -8.79
CA MET A 299 3.78 9.68 -9.80
C MET A 299 3.40 10.46 -11.06
N VAL A 300 3.93 10.03 -12.20
CA VAL A 300 3.53 10.51 -13.52
C VAL A 300 2.72 9.42 -14.20
N ALA A 301 1.48 9.73 -14.52
CA ALA A 301 0.59 8.87 -15.31
C ALA A 301 0.45 9.40 -16.73
N LEU A 302 0.59 8.50 -17.69
CA LEU A 302 0.50 8.77 -19.12
C LEU A 302 -0.58 7.91 -19.75
N GLY A 303 -1.49 8.52 -20.48
CA GLY A 303 -2.38 7.85 -21.42
C GLY A 303 -1.72 7.81 -22.78
N ILE A 304 -1.46 6.62 -23.30
CA ILE A 304 -0.74 6.43 -24.55
C ILE A 304 -1.65 5.75 -25.56
N LYS A 305 -1.83 6.37 -26.74
CA LYS A 305 -2.59 5.85 -27.90
C LYS A 305 -1.79 4.76 -28.63
N LYS A 306 -1.48 3.70 -27.91
CA LYS A 306 -0.71 2.56 -28.39
C LYS A 306 -1.02 1.35 -27.54
N ASP A 307 -1.19 0.19 -28.15
CA ASP A 307 -1.21 -1.08 -27.46
C ASP A 307 0.21 -1.46 -27.05
N LEU A 308 0.42 -1.68 -25.74
CA LEU A 308 1.71 -2.01 -25.16
C LEU A 308 1.73 -3.43 -24.54
N GLN A 309 0.88 -4.37 -25.02
CA GLN A 309 0.80 -5.73 -24.49
C GLN A 309 2.12 -6.51 -24.59
N GLN A 310 3.00 -6.18 -25.54
CA GLN A 310 4.33 -6.79 -25.68
C GLN A 310 5.31 -6.38 -24.59
N PHE A 311 5.00 -5.38 -23.79
CA PHE A 311 5.90 -4.89 -22.73
C PHE A 311 5.59 -5.56 -21.41
N VAL A 312 6.65 -5.74 -20.60
CA VAL A 312 6.48 -6.25 -19.23
C VAL A 312 5.66 -5.26 -18.40
N HIS A 313 4.78 -5.81 -17.56
CA HIS A 313 3.87 -4.99 -16.75
C HIS A 313 4.59 -4.14 -15.69
N SER A 314 5.78 -4.54 -15.24
CA SER A 314 6.56 -3.84 -14.21
C SER A 314 8.06 -3.89 -14.53
N SER A 315 8.73 -2.75 -14.42
CA SER A 315 10.18 -2.65 -14.53
C SER A 315 10.74 -1.46 -13.76
N SER A 316 12.05 -1.52 -13.48
CA SER A 316 12.81 -0.42 -12.89
C SER A 316 14.05 -0.19 -13.77
N PRO A 317 13.93 0.56 -14.87
CA PRO A 317 15.05 0.83 -15.77
C PRO A 317 16.08 1.73 -15.09
N TYR A 318 17.36 1.54 -15.42
CA TYR A 318 18.45 2.41 -15.00
C TYR A 318 18.78 3.43 -16.09
N PHE A 319 19.12 4.64 -15.68
CA PHE A 319 19.54 5.74 -16.57
C PHE A 319 20.84 6.35 -16.07
N GLU A 320 21.77 6.62 -16.98
CA GLU A 320 23.05 7.30 -16.65
C GLU A 320 22.80 8.73 -16.16
N GLU A 321 21.93 9.47 -16.87
CA GLU A 321 21.51 10.81 -16.47
C GLU A 321 20.38 10.73 -15.46
N SER A 322 20.63 11.19 -14.26
CA SER A 322 19.63 11.22 -13.19
C SER A 322 18.52 12.25 -13.45
N ILE A 323 17.33 11.94 -12.93
CA ILE A 323 16.25 12.90 -12.79
C ILE A 323 16.43 13.61 -11.45
N VAL A 324 16.57 14.94 -11.49
CA VAL A 324 16.64 15.76 -10.29
C VAL A 324 15.26 16.36 -10.02
N LEU A 325 14.71 16.14 -8.83
CA LEU A 325 13.46 16.71 -8.38
C LEU A 325 13.67 18.08 -7.72
N CYS A 326 12.60 18.88 -7.60
CA CYS A 326 12.65 20.19 -6.93
C CYS A 326 13.07 20.10 -5.45
N ASP A 327 12.94 18.94 -4.84
CA ASP A 327 13.36 18.67 -3.47
C ASP A 327 14.87 18.38 -3.34
N GLY A 328 15.62 18.47 -4.44
CA GLY A 328 17.06 18.24 -4.50
C GLY A 328 17.48 16.77 -4.61
N THR A 329 16.55 15.84 -4.57
CA THR A 329 16.86 14.41 -4.74
C THR A 329 17.17 14.07 -6.19
N SER A 330 18.06 13.09 -6.39
CA SER A 330 18.56 12.66 -7.70
C SER A 330 18.33 11.18 -7.89
N HIS A 331 17.72 10.78 -9.02
CA HIS A 331 17.24 9.42 -9.26
C HIS A 331 17.73 8.91 -10.62
N ASN A 332 18.46 7.78 -10.62
CA ASN A 332 18.90 7.07 -11.82
C ASN A 332 17.93 5.95 -12.25
N SER A 333 16.85 5.78 -11.54
CA SER A 333 15.83 4.76 -11.80
C SER A 333 14.46 5.22 -11.32
N PHE A 334 13.41 4.63 -11.85
CA PHE A 334 12.03 4.78 -11.38
C PHE A 334 11.27 3.46 -11.50
N SER A 335 10.17 3.31 -10.80
CA SER A 335 9.25 2.20 -11.03
C SER A 335 8.35 2.52 -12.20
N LEU A 336 8.36 1.67 -13.24
CA LEU A 336 7.52 1.77 -14.43
C LEU A 336 6.48 0.66 -14.42
N ASN A 337 5.19 1.01 -14.53
CA ASN A 337 4.11 0.06 -14.67
C ASN A 337 3.33 0.31 -15.96
N VAL A 338 3.12 -0.75 -16.74
CA VAL A 338 2.38 -0.75 -18.01
C VAL A 338 1.12 -1.57 -17.82
N TYR A 339 -0.04 -0.94 -17.83
CA TYR A 339 -1.33 -1.56 -17.54
C TYR A 339 -2.04 -2.10 -18.80
N ALA A 340 -1.30 -2.60 -19.79
CA ALA A 340 -1.87 -3.15 -21.01
C ALA A 340 -2.75 -4.41 -20.76
N PHE A 341 -2.61 -5.05 -19.62
CA PHE A 341 -3.38 -6.23 -19.20
C PHE A 341 -4.77 -5.88 -18.61
N ASP A 342 -5.03 -4.61 -18.27
CA ASP A 342 -6.31 -4.15 -17.71
C ASP A 342 -6.96 -3.09 -18.60
N HIS A 343 -7.79 -3.55 -19.52
CA HIS A 343 -8.51 -2.69 -20.47
C HIS A 343 -9.57 -1.77 -19.81
N THR A 344 -9.85 -1.93 -18.53
CA THR A 344 -10.78 -1.04 -17.82
C THR A 344 -10.14 0.30 -17.43
N LEU A 345 -8.81 0.39 -17.51
CA LEU A 345 -8.04 1.57 -17.12
C LEU A 345 -7.78 2.56 -18.26
N ALA A 346 -7.99 2.16 -19.51
CA ALA A 346 -7.71 2.98 -20.68
C ALA A 346 -8.81 2.82 -21.74
N PRO A 347 -8.99 3.80 -22.66
CA PRO A 347 -9.81 3.64 -23.85
C PRO A 347 -9.28 2.51 -24.75
N GLU A 348 -10.14 1.99 -25.63
CA GLU A 348 -9.79 0.94 -26.60
C GLU A 348 -8.58 1.35 -27.45
N GLY A 349 -7.63 0.43 -27.64
CA GLY A 349 -6.38 0.69 -28.37
C GLY A 349 -5.36 1.55 -27.65
N CYS A 350 -5.64 1.97 -26.41
CA CYS A 350 -4.77 2.79 -25.57
C CYS A 350 -4.24 2.01 -24.37
N THR A 351 -3.16 2.51 -23.79
CA THR A 351 -2.58 1.94 -22.57
C THR A 351 -2.34 3.02 -21.52
N LEU A 352 -2.69 2.73 -20.25
CA LEU A 352 -2.23 3.50 -19.11
C LEU A 352 -0.81 3.06 -18.73
N VAL A 353 0.07 4.04 -18.55
CA VAL A 353 1.42 3.84 -18.02
C VAL A 353 1.61 4.73 -16.80
N THR A 354 2.19 4.20 -15.72
CA THR A 354 2.56 5.00 -14.55
C THR A 354 4.04 4.86 -14.24
N VAL A 355 4.65 5.96 -13.86
CA VAL A 355 6.03 6.05 -13.39
C VAL A 355 6.02 6.61 -11.98
N MET A 356 6.71 5.95 -11.05
CA MET A 356 6.77 6.37 -9.65
C MET A 356 8.23 6.59 -9.22
N ILE A 357 8.47 7.75 -8.62
CA ILE A 357 9.73 8.13 -8.00
C ILE A 357 9.48 8.37 -6.51
N ASN A 358 10.18 7.66 -5.64
CA ASN A 358 10.05 7.81 -4.20
C ASN A 358 10.85 9.01 -3.69
N THR A 359 10.29 9.75 -2.74
CA THR A 359 10.98 10.84 -2.05
C THR A 359 10.56 10.91 -0.57
N TRP A 360 11.49 11.28 0.29
CA TRP A 360 11.23 11.60 1.71
C TRP A 360 11.15 13.11 1.96
N GLU A 361 11.48 13.92 0.95
CA GLU A 361 11.56 15.40 1.04
C GLU A 361 10.18 16.05 0.77
N TRP A 362 9.15 15.57 1.45
CA TRP A 362 7.76 16.02 1.31
C TRP A 362 7.57 17.51 1.60
N GLU A 363 8.38 18.08 2.51
CA GLU A 363 8.29 19.50 2.92
C GLU A 363 8.57 20.45 1.75
N ALA A 364 9.53 20.11 0.89
CA ALA A 364 9.84 20.90 -0.30
C ALA A 364 8.64 20.97 -1.25
N TRP A 365 7.92 19.87 -1.41
CA TRP A 365 6.72 19.80 -2.24
C TRP A 365 5.54 20.57 -1.65
N GLU A 366 5.32 20.49 -0.33
CA GLU A 366 4.30 21.28 0.37
C GLU A 366 4.60 22.76 0.23
N LYS A 367 5.85 23.16 0.49
CA LYS A 367 6.30 24.53 0.38
C LYS A 367 6.13 25.08 -1.04
N LEU A 368 6.59 24.34 -2.04
CA LEU A 368 6.46 24.77 -3.44
C LEU A 368 4.99 24.94 -3.85
N ALA A 369 4.13 24.01 -3.43
CA ALA A 369 2.69 24.06 -3.76
C ALA A 369 1.95 25.21 -3.07
N SER A 370 2.37 25.59 -1.84
CA SER A 370 1.76 26.68 -1.08
C SER A 370 2.29 28.04 -1.48
N ASP A 371 3.61 28.18 -1.68
CA ASP A 371 4.27 29.47 -1.87
C ASP A 371 4.23 29.95 -3.31
N ASN A 372 4.35 28.99 -4.28
CA ASN A 372 4.39 29.32 -5.72
C ASN A 372 3.66 28.27 -6.56
N ARG A 373 2.38 28.40 -6.68
CA ARG A 373 1.53 27.47 -7.46
C ARG A 373 1.96 27.38 -8.93
N GLN A 374 2.41 28.47 -9.54
CA GLN A 374 2.84 28.46 -10.93
C GLN A 374 4.11 27.63 -11.12
N GLU A 375 5.09 27.79 -10.24
CA GLU A 375 6.33 27.01 -10.27
C GLU A 375 6.07 25.53 -9.95
N TYR A 376 5.17 25.24 -9.02
CA TYR A 376 4.73 23.87 -8.75
C TYR A 376 4.14 23.17 -9.98
N GLU A 377 3.27 23.83 -10.72
CA GLU A 377 2.72 23.26 -11.96
C GLU A 377 3.76 23.20 -13.10
N ALA A 378 4.72 24.12 -13.14
CA ALA A 378 5.83 24.07 -14.08
C ALA A 378 6.75 22.88 -13.78
N GLU A 379 7.07 22.63 -12.51
CA GLU A 379 7.87 21.48 -12.09
C GLU A 379 7.22 20.15 -12.44
N LYS A 380 5.91 20.01 -12.21
CA LYS A 380 5.15 18.81 -12.63
C LYS A 380 5.28 18.57 -14.15
N LYS A 381 5.18 19.61 -14.96
CA LYS A 381 5.35 19.52 -16.43
C LYS A 381 6.77 19.15 -16.80
N ARG A 382 7.78 19.73 -16.12
CA ARG A 382 9.20 19.42 -16.36
C ARG A 382 9.48 17.95 -16.10
N ILE A 383 9.06 17.43 -14.95
CA ILE A 383 9.26 16.02 -14.58
C ILE A 383 8.56 15.10 -15.58
N ALA A 384 7.33 15.40 -15.95
CA ALA A 384 6.62 14.61 -16.97
C ALA A 384 7.39 14.57 -18.30
N GLY A 385 7.93 15.71 -18.75
CA GLY A 385 8.76 15.79 -19.96
C GLY A 385 10.05 14.97 -19.86
N GLU A 386 10.74 15.01 -18.70
CA GLU A 386 11.94 14.22 -18.45
C GLU A 386 11.65 12.71 -18.45
N ILE A 387 10.51 12.30 -17.88
CA ILE A 387 10.09 10.90 -17.88
C ILE A 387 9.74 10.44 -19.30
N ILE A 388 8.96 11.21 -20.06
CA ILE A 388 8.60 10.86 -21.43
C ILE A 388 9.84 10.61 -22.29
N LYS A 389 10.85 11.49 -22.23
CA LYS A 389 12.12 11.29 -22.94
C LYS A 389 12.81 9.97 -22.60
N ARG A 390 12.73 9.52 -21.34
CA ARG A 390 13.36 8.26 -20.88
C ARG A 390 12.51 7.04 -21.21
N LEU A 391 11.22 7.21 -21.45
CA LEU A 391 10.33 6.12 -21.88
C LEU A 391 10.43 5.84 -23.39
N GLU A 392 10.78 6.79 -24.22
CA GLU A 392 10.88 6.59 -25.68
C GLU A 392 11.88 5.49 -26.08
N PRO A 393 13.10 5.40 -25.51
CA PRO A 393 14.00 4.28 -25.78
C PRO A 393 13.44 2.91 -25.35
N LEU A 394 12.55 2.89 -24.36
CA LEU A 394 11.97 1.67 -23.78
C LEU A 394 10.70 1.23 -24.53
N LEU A 395 9.81 2.18 -24.82
CA LEU A 395 8.46 1.90 -25.37
C LEU A 395 8.35 2.22 -26.88
N GLY A 396 9.42 2.77 -27.49
CA GLY A 396 9.45 3.30 -28.84
C GLY A 396 8.93 4.74 -28.91
N PRO A 397 8.90 5.36 -30.09
CA PRO A 397 8.47 6.74 -30.29
C PRO A 397 7.11 7.01 -29.65
N LEU A 398 7.01 8.10 -28.88
CA LEU A 398 5.81 8.51 -28.16
C LEU A 398 5.26 9.84 -28.65
N GLU A 399 5.96 10.53 -29.55
CA GLU A 399 5.52 11.80 -30.12
C GLU A 399 4.14 11.66 -30.78
N GLY A 400 3.21 12.55 -30.41
CA GLY A 400 1.82 12.53 -30.90
C GLY A 400 0.95 11.38 -30.38
N LEU A 401 1.49 10.45 -29.58
CA LEU A 401 0.75 9.32 -29.02
C LEU A 401 0.29 9.55 -27.58
N ILE A 402 0.86 10.51 -26.87
CA ILE A 402 0.47 10.83 -25.48
C ILE A 402 -0.71 11.80 -25.53
N ASP A 403 -1.88 11.39 -25.04
CA ASP A 403 -3.09 12.22 -24.98
C ASP A 403 -3.57 12.53 -23.56
N MET A 404 -2.94 11.92 -22.55
CA MET A 404 -3.20 12.24 -21.16
C MET A 404 -1.88 12.25 -20.38
N VAL A 405 -1.67 13.31 -19.59
CA VAL A 405 -0.60 13.42 -18.60
C VAL A 405 -1.20 13.89 -17.28
N ASP A 406 -0.93 13.17 -16.21
CA ASP A 406 -1.30 13.58 -14.85
C ASP A 406 -0.10 13.37 -13.91
N VAL A 407 0.15 14.31 -13.01
CA VAL A 407 1.27 14.23 -12.06
C VAL A 407 0.75 14.41 -10.65
N SER A 408 0.87 13.37 -9.84
CA SER A 408 0.65 13.39 -8.40
C SER A 408 1.99 13.55 -7.68
N THR A 409 2.00 14.30 -6.58
CA THR A 409 3.19 14.62 -5.79
C THR A 409 2.92 14.35 -4.30
N PRO A 410 3.90 14.45 -3.40
CA PRO A 410 3.67 14.40 -1.95
C PRO A 410 2.56 15.33 -1.48
N HIS A 411 2.48 16.57 -2.02
CA HIS A 411 1.38 17.49 -1.74
C HIS A 411 0.01 16.92 -2.10
N SER A 412 -0.11 16.23 -3.25
CA SER A 412 -1.37 15.59 -3.63
C SER A 412 -1.78 14.51 -2.62
N VAL A 413 -0.83 13.67 -2.19
CA VAL A 413 -1.09 12.62 -1.19
C VAL A 413 -1.57 13.21 0.13
N ILE A 414 -0.86 14.19 0.68
CA ILE A 414 -1.21 14.87 1.94
C ILE A 414 -2.59 15.51 1.84
N ARG A 415 -2.85 16.26 0.76
CA ARG A 415 -4.11 16.97 0.54
C ARG A 415 -5.31 16.02 0.54
N TYR A 416 -5.24 14.92 -0.23
CA TYR A 416 -6.38 14.03 -0.41
C TYR A 416 -6.57 13.03 0.72
N THR A 417 -5.49 12.52 1.30
CA THR A 417 -5.57 11.45 2.32
C THR A 417 -5.36 11.96 3.74
N GLY A 418 -4.64 13.06 3.92
CA GLY A 418 -4.21 13.55 5.23
C GLY A 418 -3.08 12.70 5.84
N ASN A 419 -2.47 11.80 5.09
CA ASN A 419 -1.38 10.98 5.59
C ASN A 419 -0.18 11.83 5.99
N TRP A 420 0.29 11.62 7.21
CA TRP A 420 1.41 12.35 7.78
C TRP A 420 2.66 12.22 6.90
N LYS A 421 3.21 13.38 6.52
CA LYS A 421 4.37 13.51 5.63
C LYS A 421 4.19 12.84 4.24
N GLY A 422 2.96 12.58 3.83
CA GLY A 422 2.67 11.91 2.55
C GLY A 422 3.12 10.45 2.47
N SER A 423 3.51 9.82 3.59
CA SER A 423 3.94 8.43 3.61
C SER A 423 2.85 7.49 3.11
N PHE A 424 3.16 6.61 2.15
CA PHE A 424 2.13 5.77 1.54
C PHE A 424 1.77 4.52 2.38
N GLU A 425 2.63 4.07 3.32
CA GLU A 425 2.35 2.92 4.19
C GLU A 425 2.75 3.11 5.65
N GLY A 426 2.97 4.36 6.12
CA GLY A 426 3.30 4.67 7.50
C GLY A 426 4.75 4.36 7.85
N PHE A 427 4.99 3.57 8.92
CA PHE A 427 6.36 3.24 9.37
C PHE A 427 6.99 2.16 8.49
N ALA A 428 8.20 2.45 7.96
CA ALA A 428 8.95 1.57 7.06
C ALA A 428 9.29 0.21 7.72
N PRO A 429 9.43 -0.88 6.94
CA PRO A 429 9.63 -2.23 7.45
C PRO A 429 11.10 -2.51 7.81
N THR A 430 11.65 -1.76 8.76
CA THR A 430 12.98 -2.03 9.31
C THR A 430 12.91 -3.08 10.41
N LYS A 431 14.06 -3.63 10.82
CA LYS A 431 14.13 -4.57 11.96
C LYS A 431 13.55 -3.97 13.23
N ALA A 432 13.82 -2.69 13.49
CA ALA A 432 13.34 -1.99 14.68
C ALA A 432 11.81 -1.83 14.67
N THR A 433 11.26 -1.39 13.53
CA THR A 433 9.83 -1.13 13.40
C THR A 433 9.00 -2.42 13.36
N LEU A 434 9.46 -3.45 12.63
CA LEU A 434 8.77 -4.75 12.57
C LEU A 434 8.75 -5.49 13.92
N SER A 435 9.69 -5.15 14.83
CA SER A 435 9.71 -5.68 16.20
C SER A 435 8.91 -4.81 17.18
N ALA A 436 8.44 -3.64 16.75
CA ALA A 436 7.72 -2.70 17.60
C ALA A 436 6.29 -3.17 17.85
N ARG A 437 5.78 -2.86 19.04
CA ARG A 437 4.39 -3.07 19.41
C ARG A 437 3.77 -1.71 19.69
N LEU A 438 2.96 -1.23 18.75
CA LEU A 438 2.18 -0.02 18.92
C LEU A 438 0.78 -0.41 19.39
N PRO A 439 0.36 0.05 20.58
CA PRO A 439 -0.92 -0.36 21.17
C PRO A 439 -2.09 0.23 20.36
N LYS A 440 -3.13 -0.56 20.15
CA LYS A 440 -4.36 -0.09 19.49
C LYS A 440 -5.26 0.71 20.42
N THR A 441 -5.14 0.50 21.72
CA THR A 441 -5.85 1.26 22.78
C THR A 441 -4.89 2.22 23.43
N LEU A 442 -5.41 3.32 23.95
CA LEU A 442 -4.63 4.37 24.59
C LEU A 442 -4.88 4.38 26.10
N ASP A 443 -3.81 4.50 26.87
CA ASP A 443 -3.90 4.56 28.34
C ASP A 443 -4.71 5.78 28.78
N GLY A 444 -5.63 5.59 29.70
CA GLY A 444 -6.53 6.65 30.16
C GLY A 444 -7.72 6.97 29.26
N LEU A 445 -7.82 6.33 28.07
CA LEU A 445 -8.93 6.52 27.15
C LEU A 445 -9.62 5.18 26.86
N SER A 446 -10.78 4.96 27.42
CA SER A 446 -11.62 3.79 27.16
C SER A 446 -12.58 4.06 26.00
N ARG A 447 -13.17 2.99 25.41
CA ARG A 447 -14.09 3.05 24.26
C ARG A 447 -13.49 3.71 23.02
N PHE A 448 -12.17 3.59 22.88
CA PHE A 448 -11.41 4.10 21.75
C PHE A 448 -10.36 3.08 21.29
N ALA A 449 -10.15 3.02 19.99
CA ALA A 449 -9.02 2.30 19.42
C ALA A 449 -8.53 2.95 18.13
N MET A 450 -7.25 2.73 17.82
CA MET A 450 -6.61 3.06 16.54
C MET A 450 -6.30 1.79 15.76
N ILE A 451 -6.41 1.83 14.45
CA ILE A 451 -6.07 0.74 13.53
C ILE A 451 -5.42 1.28 12.25
N GLY A 452 -4.83 0.37 11.47
CA GLY A 452 -4.25 0.68 10.17
C GLY A 452 -2.73 0.81 10.21
N GLN A 453 -2.17 1.39 9.14
CA GLN A 453 -0.73 1.44 8.88
C GLN A 453 0.11 2.09 10.01
N TRP A 454 -0.49 2.93 10.84
CA TRP A 454 0.19 3.62 11.95
C TRP A 454 0.23 2.81 13.24
N THR A 455 -0.44 1.66 13.29
CA THR A 455 -0.44 0.74 14.44
C THR A 455 0.28 -0.57 14.13
N VAL A 456 0.48 -0.87 12.84
CA VAL A 456 1.16 -2.09 12.37
C VAL A 456 2.23 -1.70 11.35
N PRO A 457 3.48 -1.47 11.78
CA PRO A 457 4.58 -1.15 10.87
C PRO A 457 4.78 -2.20 9.77
N GLY A 458 5.23 -1.75 8.61
CA GLY A 458 5.42 -2.58 7.42
C GLY A 458 4.22 -2.59 6.46
N GLY A 459 3.10 -1.99 6.85
CA GLY A 459 1.99 -1.63 5.97
C GLY A 459 1.29 -2.76 5.21
N GLY A 460 0.67 -2.38 4.09
CA GLY A 460 0.03 -3.27 3.13
C GLY A 460 -1.47 -3.50 3.36
N LEU A 461 -2.20 -3.69 2.26
CA LEU A 461 -3.65 -3.87 2.28
C LEU A 461 -4.11 -5.09 3.11
N PRO A 462 -3.45 -6.29 3.03
CA PRO A 462 -3.83 -7.43 3.85
C PRO A 462 -3.67 -7.18 5.34
N THR A 463 -2.62 -6.47 5.73
CA THR A 463 -2.35 -6.08 7.12
C THR A 463 -3.43 -5.12 7.61
N ALA A 464 -3.78 -4.12 6.81
CA ALA A 464 -4.84 -3.16 7.13
C ALA A 464 -6.21 -3.84 7.29
N ALA A 465 -6.57 -4.76 6.39
CA ALA A 465 -7.83 -5.51 6.49
C ALA A 465 -7.85 -6.44 7.70
N LYS A 466 -6.74 -7.13 7.98
CA LYS A 466 -6.59 -7.97 9.17
C LYS A 466 -6.70 -7.14 10.45
N ASP A 467 -6.15 -5.94 10.47
CA ASP A 467 -6.21 -5.05 11.61
C ASP A 467 -7.64 -4.62 11.94
N GLY A 468 -8.43 -4.30 10.91
CA GLY A 468 -9.87 -4.04 11.04
C GLY A 468 -10.66 -5.24 11.57
N ARG A 469 -10.33 -6.46 11.12
CA ARG A 469 -10.93 -7.70 11.63
C ARG A 469 -10.58 -7.95 13.09
N ASP A 470 -9.32 -7.72 13.46
CA ASP A 470 -8.83 -7.97 14.82
C ASP A 470 -9.44 -6.99 15.83
N ILE A 471 -9.65 -5.71 15.46
CA ILE A 471 -10.32 -4.74 16.33
C ILE A 471 -11.78 -5.10 16.55
N ALA A 472 -12.50 -5.54 15.49
CA ALA A 472 -13.87 -6.00 15.65
C ALA A 472 -13.97 -7.22 16.58
N LYS A 473 -13.03 -8.17 16.48
CA LYS A 473 -12.91 -9.30 17.38
C LYS A 473 -12.65 -8.88 18.83
N MET A 474 -11.79 -7.87 19.04
CA MET A 474 -11.49 -7.33 20.36
C MET A 474 -12.73 -6.69 20.99
N ILE A 475 -13.46 -5.86 20.23
CA ILE A 475 -14.69 -5.20 20.72
C ILE A 475 -15.77 -6.23 21.04
N CYS A 476 -15.99 -7.24 20.19
CA CYS A 476 -16.90 -8.35 20.48
C CYS A 476 -16.55 -9.04 21.81
N LYS A 477 -15.26 -9.34 22.02
CA LYS A 477 -14.77 -9.97 23.27
C LYS A 477 -15.04 -9.08 24.49
N GLN A 478 -14.78 -7.78 24.40
CA GLN A 478 -15.07 -6.82 25.47
C GLN A 478 -16.56 -6.77 25.83
N ASP A 479 -17.43 -6.98 24.86
CA ASP A 479 -18.88 -6.99 25.01
C ASP A 479 -19.47 -8.38 25.32
N GLY A 480 -18.62 -9.40 25.55
CA GLY A 480 -19.07 -10.77 25.80
C GLY A 480 -19.72 -11.47 24.59
N LYS A 481 -19.57 -10.90 23.38
CA LYS A 481 -20.11 -11.48 22.14
C LYS A 481 -19.11 -12.47 21.50
N ARG A 482 -19.65 -13.54 20.93
CA ARG A 482 -18.85 -14.44 20.06
C ARG A 482 -18.67 -13.78 18.71
N PHE A 483 -17.42 -13.59 18.30
CA PHE A 483 -17.07 -13.02 16.98
C PHE A 483 -17.44 -14.00 15.84
N SER A 484 -18.11 -13.49 14.80
CA SER A 484 -18.32 -14.18 13.52
C SER A 484 -17.56 -13.46 12.40
N GLY A 485 -16.68 -14.19 11.70
CA GLY A 485 -16.04 -13.70 10.47
C GLY A 485 -16.88 -13.94 9.21
N LYS A 486 -17.76 -14.96 9.26
CA LYS A 486 -18.66 -15.34 8.15
C LYS A 486 -20.08 -14.89 8.47
N GLY A 487 -20.78 -14.35 7.50
CA GLY A 487 -22.21 -14.05 7.59
C GLY A 487 -23.05 -15.30 7.35
#